data_18130ad8b0ba23747a743064fbdcb315
#
_entry.id   18130ad8b0ba23747a743064fbdcb315
#
_cell.length_a   1.000
_cell.length_b   1.000
_cell.length_c   1.000
_cell.angle_alpha   90.00
_cell.angle_beta   90.00
_cell.angle_gamma   90.00
#
_symmetry.space_group_name_H-M   'P 1'
#
loop_
_entity.id
_entity.type
_entity.pdbx_description
1 polymer ?
#
loop_
_entity_poly.entity_id
_entity_poly.type
_entity_poly.pdbx_seq_one_letter_code
_entity_poly.pdbx_strand_id
1 'polypeptide(L)'
;MFMGEYNHTVDAKGRLIVPSKFREQLGDEFVVTKGLDGCLFVYENTEWKALEEKLNALPLTNANARKFSRFFLAGATTCEVDKQGRILLPAVLREFARIDKDAVLVGVGSRIEIWSRDNWNQSNTYDDMDEIAENMEGLGI
;
A
#
# COMPACT_ATOMS: atom_id res chain seq x y z
N MET A 1 -4.68 -12.72 5.82
CA MET A 1 -5.06 -11.39 6.32
C MET A 1 -3.86 -10.70 6.92
N PHE A 2 -3.60 -9.47 6.54
CA PHE A 2 -2.49 -8.68 7.07
C PHE A 2 -2.97 -7.78 8.19
N MET A 3 -2.19 -7.70 9.27
CA MET A 3 -2.46 -6.83 10.41
C MET A 3 -1.15 -6.42 11.08
N GLY A 4 -1.20 -5.35 11.84
CA GLY A 4 -0.07 -4.85 12.59
C GLY A 4 0.67 -3.71 11.92
N GLU A 5 1.53 -3.08 12.68
CA GLU A 5 2.28 -1.89 12.29
C GLU A 5 3.77 -2.13 12.56
N TYR A 6 4.61 -1.87 11.55
CA TYR A 6 6.06 -2.10 11.65
C TYR A 6 6.81 -0.88 11.15
N ASN A 7 7.85 -0.50 11.87
CA ASN A 7 8.70 0.65 11.53
C ASN A 7 10.04 0.15 10.99
N HIS A 8 10.39 0.58 9.78
CA HIS A 8 11.67 0.26 9.14
C HIS A 8 12.23 1.48 8.43
N THR A 9 13.47 1.37 7.99
CA THR A 9 14.14 2.44 7.23
C THR A 9 14.44 1.97 5.81
N VAL A 10 14.34 2.91 4.87
CA VAL A 10 14.78 2.69 3.50
C VAL A 10 16.27 3.04 3.43
N ASP A 11 17.08 2.15 2.89
CA ASP A 11 18.50 2.37 2.77
C ASP A 11 18.85 3.30 1.59
N ALA A 12 20.15 3.64 1.45
CA ALA A 12 20.61 4.56 0.42
C ALA A 12 20.33 4.08 -1.01
N LYS A 13 20.11 2.78 -1.21
CA LYS A 13 19.80 2.19 -2.51
C LYS A 13 18.29 2.03 -2.75
N GLY A 14 17.47 2.47 -1.81
CA GLY A 14 16.01 2.38 -1.92
C GLY A 14 15.43 1.04 -1.48
N ARG A 15 16.17 0.25 -0.70
CA ARG A 15 15.73 -1.06 -0.22
C ARG A 15 15.06 -0.95 1.13
N LEU A 16 13.95 -1.67 1.28
CA LEU A 16 13.13 -1.67 2.50
C LEU A 16 12.90 -3.10 2.94
N ILE A 17 13.12 -3.38 4.23
CA ILE A 17 12.81 -4.68 4.82
C ILE A 17 11.30 -4.85 4.86
N VAL A 18 10.83 -6.01 4.42
CA VAL A 18 9.44 -6.43 4.59
C VAL A 18 9.39 -7.36 5.80
N PRO A 19 8.57 -7.05 6.82
CA PRO A 19 8.46 -7.90 7.99
C PRO A 19 8.19 -9.37 7.64
N SER A 20 8.82 -10.30 8.35
CA SER A 20 8.69 -11.73 8.07
C SER A 20 7.24 -12.22 8.10
N LYS A 21 6.43 -11.68 9.00
CA LYS A 21 4.99 -12.02 9.07
C LYS A 21 4.25 -11.65 7.79
N PHE A 22 4.62 -10.55 7.16
CA PHE A 22 4.03 -10.16 5.87
C PHE A 22 4.57 -11.01 4.74
N ARG A 23 5.88 -11.31 4.75
CA ARG A 23 6.51 -12.14 3.70
C ARG A 23 5.91 -13.54 3.63
N GLU A 24 5.56 -14.12 4.76
CA GLU A 24 4.93 -15.46 4.82
C GLU A 24 3.65 -15.51 3.99
N GLN A 25 2.87 -14.45 3.98
CA GLN A 25 1.62 -14.36 3.23
C GLN A 25 1.81 -13.83 1.81
N LEU A 26 2.72 -12.85 1.63
CA LEU A 26 2.97 -12.24 0.33
C LEU A 26 3.68 -13.17 -0.66
N GLY A 27 4.52 -14.06 -0.17
CA GLY A 27 5.40 -14.85 -1.00
C GLY A 27 6.64 -14.04 -1.42
N ASP A 28 7.40 -14.58 -2.38
CA ASP A 28 8.67 -14.00 -2.80
C ASP A 28 8.52 -12.85 -3.81
N GLU A 29 7.36 -12.74 -4.41
CA GLU A 29 7.06 -11.74 -5.44
C GLU A 29 5.64 -11.22 -5.26
N PHE A 30 5.49 -9.91 -5.33
CA PHE A 30 4.20 -9.26 -5.13
C PHE A 30 4.20 -7.88 -5.79
N VAL A 31 3.05 -7.21 -5.79
CA VAL A 31 2.87 -5.94 -6.49
C VAL A 31 2.81 -4.79 -5.51
N VAL A 32 3.54 -3.73 -5.81
CA VAL A 32 3.48 -2.45 -5.10
C VAL A 32 2.99 -1.39 -6.07
N THR A 33 2.05 -0.58 -5.65
CA THR A 33 1.49 0.50 -6.46
C THR A 33 1.20 1.74 -5.61
N LYS A 34 0.89 2.84 -6.27
CA LYS A 34 0.38 4.03 -5.59
C LYS A 34 -0.94 3.69 -4.90
N GLY A 35 -1.09 4.13 -3.68
CA GLY A 35 -2.33 3.94 -2.93
C GLY A 35 -3.10 5.24 -2.76
N LEU A 36 -4.19 5.15 -2.04
CA LEU A 36 -4.97 6.32 -1.65
C LEU A 36 -4.41 6.88 -0.34
N ASP A 37 -4.71 8.15 -0.05
CA ASP A 37 -4.22 8.86 1.14
C ASP A 37 -2.71 9.13 1.15
N GLY A 38 -2.05 9.07 -0.01
CA GLY A 38 -0.63 9.38 -0.13
C GLY A 38 0.31 8.27 0.32
N CYS A 39 -0.16 7.06 0.46
CA CYS A 39 0.66 5.89 0.77
C CYS A 39 0.80 4.96 -0.44
N LEU A 40 1.58 3.90 -0.29
CA LEU A 40 1.68 2.83 -1.28
C LEU A 40 0.82 1.65 -0.82
N PHE A 41 0.21 0.96 -1.77
CA PHE A 41 -0.50 -0.29 -1.53
C PHE A 41 0.36 -1.47 -1.99
N VAL A 42 0.37 -2.52 -1.19
CA VAL A 42 1.06 -3.78 -1.48
C VAL A 42 0.03 -4.89 -1.53
N TYR A 43 0.03 -5.65 -2.61
CA TYR A 43 -0.89 -6.77 -2.82
C TYR A 43 -0.15 -8.04 -3.14
N GLU A 44 -0.55 -9.15 -2.54
CA GLU A 44 -0.16 -10.46 -3.06
C GLU A 44 -0.76 -10.64 -4.46
N ASN A 45 -0.16 -11.50 -5.27
CA ASN A 45 -0.53 -11.63 -6.68
C ASN A 45 -2.02 -11.96 -6.91
N THR A 46 -2.61 -12.77 -6.05
CA THR A 46 -4.04 -13.12 -6.15
C THR A 46 -4.94 -11.91 -5.95
N GLU A 47 -4.64 -11.11 -4.93
CA GLU A 47 -5.40 -9.90 -4.62
C GLU A 47 -5.19 -8.82 -5.71
N TRP A 48 -3.98 -8.72 -6.24
CA TRP A 48 -3.70 -7.80 -7.34
C TRP A 48 -4.53 -8.15 -8.59
N LYS A 49 -4.62 -9.43 -8.93
CA LYS A 49 -5.44 -9.88 -10.07
C LYS A 49 -6.90 -9.52 -9.87
N ALA A 50 -7.42 -9.68 -8.66
CA ALA A 50 -8.80 -9.33 -8.35
C ALA A 50 -9.04 -7.83 -8.53
N LEU A 51 -8.11 -6.98 -8.08
CA LEU A 51 -8.21 -5.53 -8.29
C LEU A 51 -8.08 -5.16 -9.76
N GLU A 52 -7.13 -5.77 -10.47
CA GLU A 52 -6.92 -5.55 -11.90
C GLU A 52 -8.17 -5.85 -12.71
N GLU A 53 -8.85 -6.95 -12.42
CA GLU A 53 -10.11 -7.31 -13.06
C GLU A 53 -11.19 -6.26 -12.83
N LYS A 54 -11.30 -5.75 -11.59
CA LYS A 54 -12.26 -4.69 -11.26
C LYS A 54 -11.95 -3.39 -12.01
N LEU A 55 -10.68 -3.03 -12.10
CA LEU A 55 -10.26 -1.83 -12.82
C LEU A 55 -10.53 -1.96 -14.31
N ASN A 56 -10.27 -3.13 -14.88
CA ASN A 56 -10.51 -3.39 -16.29
C ASN A 56 -12.01 -3.43 -16.64
N ALA A 57 -12.87 -3.71 -15.67
CA ALA A 57 -14.32 -3.72 -15.85
C ALA A 57 -14.96 -2.33 -15.78
N LEU A 58 -14.21 -1.32 -15.38
CA LEU A 58 -14.72 0.05 -15.34
C LEU A 58 -15.03 0.57 -16.73
N PRO A 59 -16.10 1.40 -16.88
CA PRO A 59 -16.49 1.88 -18.20
C PRO A 59 -15.43 2.78 -18.84
N LEU A 60 -14.99 2.41 -20.02
CA LEU A 60 -13.99 3.13 -20.79
C LEU A 60 -14.44 4.55 -21.15
N THR A 61 -15.74 4.77 -21.24
CA THR A 61 -16.34 6.07 -21.59
C THR A 61 -16.35 7.08 -20.42
N ASN A 62 -16.06 6.62 -19.20
CA ASN A 62 -16.06 7.47 -18.01
C ASN A 62 -14.64 8.01 -17.75
N ALA A 63 -14.49 9.33 -17.78
CA ALA A 63 -13.18 9.98 -17.60
C ALA A 63 -12.56 9.72 -16.23
N ASN A 64 -13.37 9.71 -15.16
CA ASN A 64 -12.89 9.40 -13.81
C ASN A 64 -12.42 7.95 -13.71
N ALA A 65 -13.16 7.03 -14.30
CA ALA A 65 -12.79 5.62 -14.34
C ALA A 65 -11.45 5.42 -15.06
N ARG A 66 -11.24 6.09 -16.21
CA ARG A 66 -9.97 6.02 -16.93
C ARG A 66 -8.80 6.55 -16.09
N LYS A 67 -8.98 7.68 -15.41
CA LYS A 67 -7.94 8.27 -14.57
C LYS A 67 -7.63 7.39 -13.37
N PHE A 68 -8.64 6.83 -12.74
CA PHE A 68 -8.52 5.92 -11.60
C PHE A 68 -7.74 4.66 -11.98
N SER A 69 -8.11 4.02 -13.08
CA SER A 69 -7.41 2.84 -13.60
C SER A 69 -5.96 3.15 -13.92
N ARG A 70 -5.72 4.27 -14.59
CA ARG A 70 -4.37 4.72 -14.96
C ARG A 70 -3.49 4.95 -13.74
N PHE A 71 -4.06 5.54 -12.69
CA PHE A 71 -3.35 5.80 -11.44
C PHE A 71 -2.78 4.51 -10.84
N PHE A 72 -3.60 3.49 -10.69
CA PHE A 72 -3.17 2.23 -10.09
C PHE A 72 -2.31 1.38 -11.03
N LEU A 73 -2.73 1.23 -12.28
CA LEU A 73 -2.04 0.32 -13.20
C LEU A 73 -0.68 0.86 -13.66
N ALA A 74 -0.60 2.14 -13.99
CA ALA A 74 0.66 2.74 -14.40
C ALA A 74 1.66 2.88 -13.25
N GLY A 75 1.17 2.98 -12.02
CA GLY A 75 2.00 3.07 -10.83
C GLY A 75 2.51 1.72 -10.33
N ALA A 76 1.96 0.62 -10.83
CA ALA A 76 2.25 -0.71 -10.32
C ALA A 76 3.61 -1.24 -10.78
N THR A 77 4.28 -1.93 -9.87
CA THR A 77 5.52 -2.66 -10.16
C THR A 77 5.54 -3.97 -9.39
N THR A 78 6.13 -4.98 -9.99
CA THR A 78 6.38 -6.25 -9.32
C THR A 78 7.69 -6.14 -8.54
N CYS A 79 7.65 -6.47 -7.26
CA CYS A 79 8.82 -6.48 -6.40
C CYS A 79 9.18 -7.90 -6.02
N GLU A 80 10.47 -8.21 -6.08
CA GLU A 80 11.01 -9.48 -5.60
C GLU A 80 11.74 -9.25 -4.29
N VAL A 81 11.55 -10.17 -3.35
CA VAL A 81 12.23 -10.13 -2.05
C VAL A 81 13.64 -10.72 -2.20
N ASP A 82 14.64 -10.00 -1.73
CA ASP A 82 16.00 -10.48 -1.72
C ASP A 82 16.25 -11.47 -0.57
N LYS A 83 17.47 -12.01 -0.50
CA LYS A 83 17.84 -13.01 0.52
C LYS A 83 17.77 -12.46 1.95
N GLN A 84 17.80 -11.14 2.11
CA GLN A 84 17.75 -10.47 3.40
C GLN A 84 16.34 -9.97 3.74
N GLY A 85 15.33 -10.34 2.95
CA GLY A 85 13.95 -9.95 3.20
C GLY A 85 13.61 -8.53 2.78
N ARG A 86 14.38 -7.95 1.86
CA ARG A 86 14.18 -6.57 1.41
C ARG A 86 13.62 -6.54 0.00
N ILE A 87 12.88 -5.47 -0.30
CA ILE A 87 12.47 -5.13 -1.66
C ILE A 87 13.11 -3.80 -2.06
N LEU A 88 13.28 -3.60 -3.36
CA LEU A 88 13.68 -2.32 -3.91
C LEU A 88 12.42 -1.52 -4.23
N LEU A 89 12.24 -0.38 -3.55
CA LEU A 89 11.16 0.55 -3.85
C LEU A 89 11.63 1.52 -4.93
N PRO A 90 11.00 1.54 -6.12
CA PRO A 90 11.37 2.50 -7.16
C PRO A 90 11.25 3.94 -6.69
N ALA A 91 12.15 4.78 -7.18
CA ALA A 91 12.20 6.20 -6.78
C ALA A 91 10.86 6.91 -7.01
N VAL A 92 10.15 6.61 -8.11
CA VAL A 92 8.85 7.20 -8.42
C VAL A 92 7.83 6.93 -7.32
N LEU A 93 7.82 5.71 -6.78
CA LEU A 93 6.91 5.34 -5.68
C LEU A 93 7.32 5.99 -4.37
N ARG A 94 8.62 6.03 -4.07
CA ARG A 94 9.12 6.71 -2.87
C ARG A 94 8.79 8.20 -2.89
N GLU A 95 8.96 8.85 -4.03
CA GLU A 95 8.62 10.26 -4.20
C GLU A 95 7.13 10.51 -4.03
N PHE A 96 6.30 9.68 -4.63
CA PHE A 96 4.85 9.77 -4.48
C PHE A 96 4.42 9.72 -3.02
N ALA A 97 4.93 8.77 -2.27
CA ALA A 97 4.57 8.56 -0.86
C ALA A 97 5.41 9.43 0.09
N ARG A 98 6.33 10.24 -0.43
CA ARG A 98 7.22 11.12 0.35
C ARG A 98 8.07 10.34 1.35
N ILE A 99 8.47 9.14 0.98
CA ILE A 99 9.32 8.28 1.80
C ILE A 99 10.78 8.64 1.51
N ASP A 100 11.43 9.24 2.48
CA ASP A 100 12.86 9.53 2.39
C ASP A 100 13.65 8.41 3.10
N LYS A 101 13.50 8.29 4.40
CA LYS A 101 14.22 7.30 5.19
C LYS A 101 13.28 6.43 6.03
N ASP A 102 12.47 7.05 6.88
CA ASP A 102 11.62 6.30 7.81
C ASP A 102 10.28 5.94 7.18
N ALA A 103 9.96 4.66 7.23
CA ALA A 103 8.73 4.11 6.66
C ALA A 103 7.95 3.30 7.70
N VAL A 104 6.64 3.26 7.53
CA VAL A 104 5.73 2.44 8.34
C VAL A 104 5.02 1.49 7.41
N LEU A 105 5.09 0.19 7.71
CA LEU A 105 4.36 -0.85 6.97
C LEU A 105 3.20 -1.31 7.83
N VAL A 106 2.00 -1.23 7.29
CA VAL A 106 0.76 -1.49 8.04
C VAL A 106 -0.07 -2.53 7.31
N GLY A 107 -0.47 -3.57 8.02
CA GLY A 107 -1.41 -4.55 7.50
C GLY A 107 -2.85 -4.07 7.70
N VAL A 108 -3.63 -4.06 6.63
CA VAL A 108 -5.02 -3.61 6.66
C VAL A 108 -5.96 -4.61 5.95
N GLY A 109 -5.83 -5.87 6.31
CA GLY A 109 -6.68 -6.94 5.80
C GLY A 109 -6.15 -7.56 4.52
N SER A 110 -6.72 -7.21 3.37
CA SER A 110 -6.33 -7.78 2.08
C SER A 110 -5.10 -7.13 1.44
N ARG A 111 -4.58 -6.08 2.06
CA ARG A 111 -3.40 -5.37 1.54
C ARG A 111 -2.50 -4.90 2.68
N ILE A 112 -1.30 -4.48 2.30
CA ILE A 112 -0.38 -3.77 3.18
C ILE A 112 -0.26 -2.34 2.65
N GLU A 113 -0.10 -1.38 3.54
CA GLU A 113 0.20 0.01 3.17
C GLU A 113 1.60 0.37 3.61
N ILE A 114 2.31 1.10 2.77
CA ILE A 114 3.63 1.65 3.12
C ILE A 114 3.51 3.17 3.14
N TRP A 115 3.79 3.75 4.29
CA TRP A 115 3.68 5.18 4.54
C TRP A 115 5.04 5.77 4.86
N SER A 116 5.23 7.06 4.55
CA SER A 116 6.28 7.82 5.25
C SER A 116 5.85 7.94 6.71
N ARG A 117 6.81 7.94 7.62
CA ARG A 117 6.47 8.08 9.05
C ARG A 117 5.75 9.39 9.34
N ASP A 118 6.19 10.49 8.73
CA ASP A 118 5.58 11.79 8.94
C ASP A 118 4.10 11.80 8.52
N ASN A 119 3.81 11.28 7.33
CA ASN A 119 2.42 11.22 6.85
C ASN A 119 1.58 10.25 7.68
N TRP A 120 2.15 9.13 8.10
CA TRP A 120 1.46 8.19 8.98
C TRP A 120 1.04 8.87 10.28
N ASN A 121 1.96 9.57 10.93
CA ASN A 121 1.70 10.25 12.19
C ASN A 121 0.67 11.38 12.05
N GLN A 122 0.69 12.12 10.94
CA GLN A 122 -0.24 13.21 10.70
C GLN A 122 -1.66 12.72 10.34
N SER A 123 -1.74 11.67 9.54
CA SER A 123 -3.02 11.19 8.99
C SER A 123 -3.74 10.20 9.89
N ASN A 124 -3.04 9.59 10.85
CA ASN A 124 -3.58 8.50 11.66
C ASN A 124 -3.54 8.82 13.15
N THR A 125 -3.99 10.02 13.50
CA THR A 125 -4.36 10.35 14.88
C THR A 125 -5.75 9.79 15.13
N TYR A 126 -6.01 9.34 16.35
CA TYR A 126 -7.27 8.64 16.67
C TYR A 126 -8.15 9.39 17.67
N ASP A 127 -7.95 10.70 17.78
CA ASP A 127 -8.71 11.55 18.70
C ASP A 127 -10.19 11.62 18.34
N ASP A 128 -10.52 11.47 17.06
CA ASP A 128 -11.87 11.53 16.52
C ASP A 128 -12.45 10.14 16.20
N MET A 129 -11.85 9.06 16.71
CA MET A 129 -12.25 7.70 16.33
C MET A 129 -13.67 7.36 16.75
N ASP A 130 -14.13 7.86 17.90
CA ASP A 130 -15.50 7.62 18.35
C ASP A 130 -16.53 8.26 17.40
N GLU A 131 -16.24 9.45 16.91
CA GLU A 131 -17.10 10.14 15.92
C GLU A 131 -17.09 9.39 14.59
N ILE A 132 -15.91 8.96 14.14
CA ILE A 132 -15.77 8.15 12.91
C ILE A 132 -16.58 6.86 13.04
N ALA A 133 -16.48 6.18 14.20
CA ALA A 133 -17.21 4.94 14.44
C ALA A 133 -18.74 5.15 14.34
N GLU A 134 -19.25 6.26 14.85
CA GLU A 134 -20.68 6.60 14.72
C GLU A 134 -21.09 6.72 13.26
N ASN A 135 -20.22 7.31 12.41
CA ASN A 135 -20.48 7.44 10.99
C ASN A 135 -20.47 6.11 10.25
N MET A 136 -19.91 5.05 10.85
CA MET A 136 -19.85 3.73 10.26
C MET A 136 -21.08 2.85 10.55
N GLU A 137 -22.01 3.28 11.38
CA GLU A 137 -23.19 2.47 11.76
C GLU A 137 -23.97 1.98 10.54
N GLY A 138 -24.16 2.83 9.54
CA GLY A 138 -24.87 2.48 8.30
C GLY A 138 -24.13 1.48 7.42
N LEU A 139 -22.89 1.16 7.74
CA LEU A 139 -22.02 0.24 6.97
C LEU A 139 -21.86 -1.14 7.63
N GLY A 140 -22.66 -1.40 8.67
CA GLY A 140 -22.70 -2.73 9.29
C GLY A 140 -21.64 -3.00 10.34
N ILE A 141 -21.04 -1.96 10.86
CA ILE A 141 -20.07 -2.10 11.95
C ILE A 141 -20.58 -1.51 13.26
#